data_e5eea282ed1ca8de5edda08b334c58c2
#
_entry.id   e5eea282ed1ca8de5edda08b334c58c2
#
_cell.length_a   1.000
_cell.length_b   1.000
_cell.length_c   1.000
_cell.angle_alpha   90.00
_cell.angle_beta   90.00
_cell.angle_gamma   90.00
#
_symmetry.space_group_name_H-M   'P 1'
#
loop_
_entity.id
_entity.type
_entity.pdbx_description
1 polymer ?
#
loop_
_entity_poly.entity_id
_entity_poly.type
_entity_poly.pdbx_seq_one_letter_code
_entity_poly.pdbx_strand_id
1 'polypeptide(L)'
;MELHERLSSTRTDDAGRDRDPFAEIKNRIHLALVAELGPRLFGIDSDAVRSSIEAEIREQLLQEPTLSSSDRERLGTEIAADILGYGPLERLLSDVSVSEIMVNGSGAIWVERDGLLFETPLRFDDESHLRRIINKMVGQVGRRIDESSPMVDARLPDGSRVNAIVPPLSLTGALLTIRKFARDRFDFQDMIEIGTLSQTAADFLRLGIRAKLNILISGGTGTGKTTLLNALSESLPDSDRIVTIEDAAELQLHQRHVLRLEARPPNIEDEGEVTIRDLVRNSLRMRPDRIIVGEVRGAEALDMLQAMNTGHEGSLSTVHANSPRDALSRIETMVLMAGFDLPVKAIRQYVSSALDLIVQIERVEDGSRRVTAITEVQRMESDVITLQNLYEFKLDRIEPDGKVIGDLGPTGLRPTLLKKFERRGIETPQELFMEPRFGDFQQQQPDQERTFVNQEANW
;
A
#
# COMPACT_ATOMS: atom_id res chain seq x y z
N MET A 1 9.64 -2.52 56.69
CA MET A 1 8.31 -2.38 56.17
C MET A 1 8.33 -1.28 55.08
N GLU A 2 8.30 -1.45 53.89
CA GLU A 2 8.57 -2.58 53.04
C GLU A 2 8.29 -2.15 51.64
N LEU A 3 9.36 -2.08 50.85
CA LEU A 3 9.33 -1.68 49.44
C LEU A 3 8.45 -2.67 48.64
N HIS A 4 8.25 -3.87 49.14
CA HIS A 4 7.48 -4.93 48.50
C HIS A 4 5.94 -4.71 48.54
N GLU A 5 5.44 -4.01 49.56
CA GLU A 5 3.99 -3.70 49.67
C GLU A 5 3.57 -2.51 48.80
N ARG A 6 4.50 -1.63 48.39
CA ARG A 6 4.19 -0.52 47.50
C ARG A 6 4.20 -0.91 46.01
N LEU A 7 4.79 -2.04 45.65
CA LEU A 7 4.80 -2.55 44.27
C LEU A 7 3.62 -3.46 43.95
N SER A 8 2.86 -3.90 44.98
CA SER A 8 1.64 -4.71 44.79
C SER A 8 0.36 -3.87 44.66
N SER A 9 0.41 -2.56 44.90
CA SER A 9 -0.76 -1.67 44.84
C SER A 9 -0.93 -0.86 43.57
N THR A 10 -0.12 -1.11 42.53
CA THR A 10 -0.29 -0.52 41.19
C THR A 10 -0.66 -1.56 40.13
N ARG A 11 -1.41 -2.59 40.53
CA ARG A 11 -2.34 -3.23 39.60
C ARG A 11 -3.57 -2.34 39.54
N THR A 12 -3.60 -1.40 38.61
CA THR A 12 -4.86 -0.83 38.18
C THR A 12 -5.65 -1.98 37.57
N ASP A 13 -6.57 -2.48 38.37
CA ASP A 13 -7.63 -3.36 37.90
C ASP A 13 -8.32 -2.70 36.71
N ASP A 14 -8.29 -3.36 35.57
CA ASP A 14 -9.12 -3.11 34.41
C ASP A 14 -10.60 -3.47 34.71
N ALA A 15 -11.06 -3.11 35.92
CA ALA A 15 -12.35 -3.46 36.53
C ALA A 15 -13.40 -2.40 36.19
N GLY A 16 -13.60 -2.14 34.88
CA GLY A 16 -14.63 -1.18 34.45
C GLY A 16 -15.10 -1.39 33.03
N ARG A 17 -14.55 -2.38 32.31
CA ARG A 17 -14.99 -2.70 30.96
C ARG A 17 -15.86 -3.95 30.98
N ASP A 18 -17.05 -3.82 30.43
CA ASP A 18 -18.04 -4.89 30.28
C ASP A 18 -17.41 -6.13 29.64
N ARG A 19 -17.09 -7.14 30.44
CA ARG A 19 -16.66 -8.44 29.91
C ARG A 19 -17.87 -9.08 29.24
N ASP A 20 -17.66 -9.65 28.04
CA ASP A 20 -18.71 -10.43 27.40
C ASP A 20 -19.16 -11.54 28.35
N PRO A 21 -20.42 -11.55 28.79
CA PRO A 21 -20.94 -12.55 29.76
C PRO A 21 -20.84 -13.98 29.23
N PHE A 22 -20.63 -14.15 27.93
CA PHE A 22 -20.54 -15.45 27.27
C PHE A 22 -19.11 -15.86 26.88
N ALA A 23 -18.09 -15.09 27.26
CA ALA A 23 -16.68 -15.38 26.89
C ALA A 23 -16.23 -16.79 27.33
N GLU A 24 -16.66 -17.25 28.53
CA GLU A 24 -16.34 -18.60 29.00
C GLU A 24 -17.00 -19.69 28.14
N ILE A 25 -18.24 -19.49 27.72
CA ILE A 25 -18.96 -20.43 26.86
C ILE A 25 -18.30 -20.49 25.49
N LYS A 26 -17.98 -19.34 24.90
CA LYS A 26 -17.27 -19.24 23.61
C LYS A 26 -15.94 -19.99 23.65
N ASN A 27 -15.12 -19.71 24.67
CA ASN A 27 -13.81 -20.33 24.80
C ASN A 27 -13.90 -21.85 25.00
N ARG A 28 -14.84 -22.32 25.80
CA ARG A 28 -15.07 -23.75 26.03
C ARG A 28 -15.47 -24.48 24.76
N ILE A 29 -16.44 -23.96 24.03
CA ILE A 29 -16.90 -24.55 22.75
C ILE A 29 -15.79 -24.50 21.71
N HIS A 30 -15.07 -23.37 21.61
CA HIS A 30 -13.94 -23.23 20.71
C HIS A 30 -12.87 -24.30 20.97
N LEU A 31 -12.44 -24.48 22.23
CA LEU A 31 -11.43 -25.48 22.59
C LEU A 31 -11.89 -26.90 22.35
N ALA A 32 -13.15 -27.22 22.64
CA ALA A 32 -13.73 -28.54 22.39
C ALA A 32 -13.72 -28.86 20.89
N LEU A 33 -14.16 -27.95 20.06
CA LEU A 33 -14.19 -28.12 18.60
C LEU A 33 -12.79 -28.19 17.98
N VAL A 34 -11.85 -27.38 18.43
CA VAL A 34 -10.46 -27.46 17.97
C VAL A 34 -9.82 -28.81 18.35
N ALA A 35 -10.11 -29.35 19.55
CA ALA A 35 -9.62 -30.64 19.98
C ALA A 35 -10.24 -31.81 19.18
N GLU A 36 -11.50 -31.71 18.82
CA GLU A 36 -12.23 -32.74 18.08
C GLU A 36 -11.90 -32.73 16.59
N LEU A 37 -11.89 -31.54 15.98
CA LEU A 37 -11.66 -31.37 14.54
C LEU A 37 -10.17 -31.48 14.15
N GLY A 38 -9.26 -31.19 15.11
CA GLY A 38 -7.81 -31.39 14.99
C GLY A 38 -7.23 -31.14 13.61
N PRO A 39 -6.55 -32.15 13.00
CA PRO A 39 -5.90 -31.99 11.67
C PRO A 39 -6.86 -31.70 10.51
N ARG A 40 -8.17 -31.90 10.67
CA ARG A 40 -9.17 -31.59 9.64
C ARG A 40 -9.34 -30.08 9.41
N LEU A 41 -8.88 -29.25 10.35
CA LEU A 41 -8.87 -27.79 10.21
C LEU A 41 -7.76 -27.28 9.27
N PHE A 42 -6.76 -28.12 8.96
CA PHE A 42 -5.70 -27.77 8.01
C PHE A 42 -6.10 -28.19 6.59
N GLY A 43 -6.41 -27.24 5.74
CA GLY A 43 -6.80 -27.47 4.35
C GLY A 43 -8.29 -27.21 4.05
N ILE A 44 -8.92 -26.34 4.82
CA ILE A 44 -10.34 -26.00 4.68
C ILE A 44 -10.50 -25.02 3.50
N ASP A 45 -10.71 -25.59 2.32
CA ASP A 45 -11.13 -24.83 1.13
C ASP A 45 -12.46 -25.35 0.53
N SER A 46 -13.19 -26.21 1.27
CA SER A 46 -14.48 -26.72 0.78
C SER A 46 -15.65 -26.22 1.60
N ASP A 47 -16.66 -25.66 0.94
CA ASP A 47 -17.94 -25.24 1.54
C ASP A 47 -18.58 -26.34 2.40
N ALA A 48 -18.32 -27.61 2.07
CA ALA A 48 -18.83 -28.75 2.82
C ALA A 48 -18.22 -28.86 4.23
N VAL A 49 -16.90 -28.60 4.37
CA VAL A 49 -16.22 -28.62 5.69
C VAL A 49 -16.69 -27.43 6.53
N ARG A 50 -16.84 -26.26 5.91
CA ARG A 50 -17.39 -25.06 6.57
C ARG A 50 -18.79 -25.33 7.12
N SER A 51 -19.68 -25.86 6.29
CA SER A 51 -21.06 -26.20 6.70
C SER A 51 -21.09 -27.24 7.82
N SER A 52 -20.18 -28.22 7.82
CA SER A 52 -20.07 -29.22 8.88
C SER A 52 -19.67 -28.60 10.21
N ILE A 53 -18.68 -27.68 10.21
CA ILE A 53 -18.24 -26.98 11.41
C ILE A 53 -19.35 -26.09 11.97
N GLU A 54 -20.04 -25.34 11.09
CA GLU A 54 -21.18 -24.50 11.51
C GLU A 54 -22.33 -25.34 12.11
N ALA A 55 -22.56 -26.55 11.60
CA ALA A 55 -23.54 -27.47 12.15
C ALA A 55 -23.15 -27.97 13.54
N GLU A 56 -21.88 -28.33 13.74
CA GLU A 56 -21.34 -28.76 15.02
C GLU A 56 -21.37 -27.66 16.08
N ILE A 57 -20.98 -26.42 15.69
CA ILE A 57 -21.12 -25.24 16.57
C ILE A 57 -22.57 -25.08 17.03
N ARG A 58 -23.52 -25.23 16.11
CA ARG A 58 -24.94 -25.08 16.41
C ARG A 58 -25.41 -26.16 17.35
N GLU A 59 -24.95 -27.41 17.20
CA GLU A 59 -25.28 -28.53 18.08
C GLU A 59 -24.74 -28.29 19.50
N GLN A 60 -23.49 -27.87 19.66
CA GLN A 60 -22.89 -27.53 20.94
C GLN A 60 -23.64 -26.38 21.64
N LEU A 61 -24.04 -25.35 20.90
CA LEU A 61 -24.83 -24.23 21.46
C LEU A 61 -26.24 -24.62 21.88
N LEU A 62 -26.85 -25.64 21.25
CA LEU A 62 -28.15 -26.17 21.66
C LEU A 62 -28.11 -26.87 23.06
N GLN A 63 -26.96 -27.38 23.46
CA GLN A 63 -26.73 -28.01 24.75
C GLN A 63 -26.62 -27.01 25.90
N GLU A 64 -26.50 -25.69 25.60
CA GLU A 64 -26.42 -24.62 26.59
C GLU A 64 -27.82 -24.09 26.96
N PRO A 65 -28.40 -24.49 28.11
CA PRO A 65 -29.77 -24.15 28.44
C PRO A 65 -30.00 -22.67 28.82
N THR A 66 -28.94 -21.97 29.15
CA THR A 66 -28.98 -20.57 29.60
C THR A 66 -29.04 -19.55 28.46
N LEU A 67 -28.82 -19.99 27.23
CA LEU A 67 -28.76 -19.10 26.04
C LEU A 67 -30.14 -18.89 25.44
N SER A 68 -30.48 -17.65 25.14
CA SER A 68 -31.63 -17.31 24.29
C SER A 68 -31.39 -17.74 22.82
N SER A 69 -32.44 -17.77 22.02
CA SER A 69 -32.31 -18.09 20.57
C SER A 69 -31.42 -17.08 19.87
N SER A 70 -31.57 -15.78 20.19
CA SER A 70 -30.75 -14.71 19.60
C SER A 70 -29.29 -14.78 20.05
N ASP A 71 -29.00 -15.17 21.31
CA ASP A 71 -27.64 -15.34 21.78
C ASP A 71 -26.96 -16.53 21.11
N ARG A 72 -27.68 -17.64 20.89
CA ARG A 72 -27.14 -18.79 20.15
C ARG A 72 -26.76 -18.45 18.72
N GLU A 73 -27.58 -17.68 18.02
CA GLU A 73 -27.28 -17.25 16.66
C GLU A 73 -26.06 -16.33 16.61
N ARG A 74 -25.98 -15.33 17.52
CA ARG A 74 -24.85 -14.44 17.65
C ARG A 74 -23.57 -15.19 17.97
N LEU A 75 -23.57 -16.01 19.02
CA LEU A 75 -22.41 -16.80 19.46
C LEU A 75 -22.00 -17.82 18.40
N GLY A 76 -22.94 -18.41 17.68
CA GLY A 76 -22.65 -19.30 16.56
C GLY A 76 -21.85 -18.61 15.47
N THR A 77 -22.21 -17.38 15.13
CA THR A 77 -21.51 -16.57 14.13
C THR A 77 -20.11 -16.17 14.65
N GLU A 78 -19.98 -15.75 15.90
CA GLU A 78 -18.72 -15.37 16.52
C GLU A 78 -17.74 -16.55 16.62
N ILE A 79 -18.19 -17.71 17.13
CA ILE A 79 -17.36 -18.93 17.20
C ILE A 79 -16.95 -19.42 15.82
N ALA A 80 -17.87 -19.37 14.84
CA ALA A 80 -17.53 -19.73 13.47
C ALA A 80 -16.47 -18.79 12.89
N ALA A 81 -16.56 -17.48 13.14
CA ALA A 81 -15.56 -16.52 12.73
C ALA A 81 -14.19 -16.77 13.39
N ASP A 82 -14.16 -17.21 14.64
CA ASP A 82 -12.92 -17.53 15.36
C ASP A 82 -12.26 -18.82 14.83
N ILE A 83 -13.06 -19.83 14.50
CA ILE A 83 -12.55 -21.13 14.04
C ILE A 83 -12.21 -21.08 12.54
N LEU A 84 -13.07 -20.54 11.72
CA LEU A 84 -12.95 -20.54 10.26
C LEU A 84 -12.21 -19.32 9.72
N GLY A 85 -12.37 -18.17 10.38
CA GLY A 85 -11.80 -16.88 9.98
C GLY A 85 -10.83 -16.28 10.99
N TYR A 86 -10.85 -14.97 11.12
CA TYR A 86 -9.99 -14.19 12.01
C TYR A 86 -10.78 -13.49 13.12
N GLY A 87 -11.82 -14.12 13.62
CA GLY A 87 -12.64 -13.62 14.71
C GLY A 87 -13.30 -12.27 14.42
N PRO A 88 -13.23 -11.30 15.34
CA PRO A 88 -13.88 -10.00 15.16
C PRO A 88 -13.37 -9.22 13.95
N LEU A 89 -12.18 -9.56 13.41
CA LEU A 89 -11.60 -8.89 12.25
C LEU A 89 -12.25 -9.31 10.92
N GLU A 90 -12.96 -10.42 10.89
CA GLU A 90 -13.53 -10.98 9.65
C GLU A 90 -14.46 -9.99 8.94
N ARG A 91 -15.29 -9.29 9.73
CA ARG A 91 -16.20 -8.26 9.19
C ARG A 91 -15.44 -7.08 8.60
N LEU A 92 -14.35 -6.65 9.26
CA LEU A 92 -13.53 -5.52 8.80
C LEU A 92 -12.69 -5.89 7.57
N LEU A 93 -12.22 -7.13 7.50
CA LEU A 93 -11.51 -7.64 6.34
C LEU A 93 -12.42 -7.73 5.10
N SER A 94 -13.69 -8.03 5.31
CA SER A 94 -14.70 -8.11 4.24
C SER A 94 -15.25 -6.74 3.81
N ASP A 95 -15.14 -5.71 4.67
CA ASP A 95 -15.65 -4.36 4.39
C ASP A 95 -14.73 -3.62 3.42
N VAL A 96 -15.18 -3.40 2.18
CA VAL A 96 -14.40 -2.74 1.13
C VAL A 96 -14.03 -1.29 1.47
N SER A 97 -14.79 -0.61 2.31
CA SER A 97 -14.50 0.77 2.72
C SER A 97 -13.31 0.89 3.69
N VAL A 98 -12.89 -0.22 4.31
CA VAL A 98 -11.77 -0.26 5.26
C VAL A 98 -10.46 -0.50 4.50
N SER A 99 -9.50 0.41 4.63
CA SER A 99 -8.15 0.33 4.06
C SER A 99 -7.13 -0.28 5.02
N GLU A 100 -7.20 0.09 6.31
CA GLU A 100 -6.30 -0.42 7.35
C GLU A 100 -7.08 -0.79 8.61
N ILE A 101 -6.61 -1.82 9.32
CA ILE A 101 -7.14 -2.28 10.61
C ILE A 101 -5.99 -2.25 11.61
N MET A 102 -6.19 -1.59 12.75
CA MET A 102 -5.19 -1.44 13.81
C MET A 102 -5.77 -1.94 15.13
N VAL A 103 -5.18 -2.99 15.66
CA VAL A 103 -5.56 -3.60 16.95
C VAL A 103 -4.54 -3.18 17.99
N ASN A 104 -5.00 -2.46 19.01
CA ASN A 104 -4.19 -1.93 20.09
C ASN A 104 -4.51 -2.68 21.41
N GLY A 105 -3.98 -3.90 21.55
CA GLY A 105 -4.39 -4.84 22.60
C GLY A 105 -5.79 -5.41 22.32
N SER A 106 -6.31 -6.22 23.23
CA SER A 106 -7.60 -6.89 23.07
C SER A 106 -8.81 -5.94 23.08
N GLY A 107 -8.65 -4.75 23.67
CA GLY A 107 -9.77 -3.84 23.97
C GLY A 107 -10.08 -2.77 22.92
N ALA A 108 -9.23 -2.55 21.92
CA ALA A 108 -9.41 -1.44 20.98
C ALA A 108 -9.03 -1.84 19.56
N ILE A 109 -9.99 -1.75 18.65
CA ILE A 109 -9.79 -1.97 17.21
C ILE A 109 -10.16 -0.70 16.46
N TRP A 110 -9.19 -0.17 15.75
CA TRP A 110 -9.33 1.02 14.92
C TRP A 110 -9.30 0.64 13.44
N VAL A 111 -9.97 1.40 12.62
CA VAL A 111 -9.96 1.25 11.16
C VAL A 111 -9.66 2.57 10.48
N GLU A 112 -9.04 2.50 9.32
CA GLU A 112 -8.96 3.63 8.41
C GLU A 112 -10.02 3.47 7.30
N ARG A 113 -10.80 4.56 7.09
CA ARG A 113 -11.72 4.70 5.95
C ARG A 113 -11.50 6.09 5.34
N ASP A 114 -11.31 6.15 4.05
CA ASP A 114 -11.06 7.40 3.32
C ASP A 114 -9.94 8.27 3.92
N GLY A 115 -8.91 7.63 4.50
CA GLY A 115 -7.78 8.30 5.14
C GLY A 115 -8.07 8.85 6.54
N LEU A 116 -9.23 8.58 7.13
CA LEU A 116 -9.61 8.97 8.49
C LEU A 116 -9.67 7.75 9.40
N LEU A 117 -9.29 7.94 10.66
CA LEU A 117 -9.25 6.87 11.66
C LEU A 117 -10.52 6.87 12.51
N PHE A 118 -11.12 5.69 12.68
CA PHE A 118 -12.31 5.48 13.49
C PHE A 118 -12.10 4.32 14.45
N GLU A 119 -12.51 4.49 15.70
CA GLU A 119 -12.59 3.38 16.65
C GLU A 119 -13.85 2.56 16.37
N THR A 120 -13.71 1.24 16.35
CA THR A 120 -14.84 0.33 16.13
C THR A 120 -15.40 -0.17 17.49
N PRO A 121 -16.67 -0.60 17.55
CA PRO A 121 -17.20 -1.25 18.74
C PRO A 121 -16.70 -2.69 18.93
N LEU A 122 -15.95 -3.22 17.95
CA LEU A 122 -15.42 -4.58 17.99
C LEU A 122 -14.24 -4.68 18.95
N ARG A 123 -14.11 -5.82 19.60
CA ARG A 123 -13.01 -6.13 20.52
C ARG A 123 -12.73 -7.63 20.55
N PHE A 124 -11.57 -8.01 21.02
CA PHE A 124 -11.25 -9.38 21.37
C PHE A 124 -11.69 -9.66 22.80
N ASP A 125 -12.05 -10.91 23.12
CA ASP A 125 -12.50 -11.29 24.44
C ASP A 125 -11.40 -11.06 25.51
N ASP A 126 -10.15 -11.42 25.16
CA ASP A 126 -8.97 -11.22 25.99
C ASP A 126 -7.68 -11.22 25.13
N GLU A 127 -6.54 -11.03 25.77
CA GLU A 127 -5.23 -11.03 25.13
C GLU A 127 -4.87 -12.41 24.53
N SER A 128 -5.35 -13.49 25.14
CA SER A 128 -5.13 -14.86 24.65
C SER A 128 -5.88 -15.10 23.34
N HIS A 129 -7.10 -14.55 23.22
CA HIS A 129 -7.88 -14.58 21.98
C HIS A 129 -7.14 -13.83 20.86
N LEU A 130 -6.70 -12.59 21.11
CA LEU A 130 -5.93 -11.81 20.15
C LEU A 130 -4.67 -12.56 19.70
N ARG A 131 -3.90 -13.12 20.64
CA ARG A 131 -2.69 -13.89 20.31
C ARG A 131 -2.97 -15.12 19.47
N ARG A 132 -4.08 -15.85 19.74
CA ARG A 132 -4.49 -16.99 18.89
C ARG A 132 -4.75 -16.57 17.46
N ILE A 133 -5.46 -15.47 17.25
CA ILE A 133 -5.76 -14.95 15.91
C ILE A 133 -4.47 -14.49 15.20
N ILE A 134 -3.58 -13.77 15.88
CA ILE A 134 -2.27 -13.39 15.32
C ILE A 134 -1.49 -14.64 14.90
N ASN A 135 -1.36 -15.64 15.80
CA ASN A 135 -0.64 -16.87 15.50
C ASN A 135 -1.26 -17.63 14.30
N LYS A 136 -2.60 -17.65 14.20
CA LYS A 136 -3.30 -18.25 13.06
C LYS A 136 -2.96 -17.53 11.75
N MET A 137 -3.02 -16.19 11.72
CA MET A 137 -2.69 -15.39 10.54
C MET A 137 -1.26 -15.65 10.06
N VAL A 138 -0.29 -15.52 10.96
CA VAL A 138 1.13 -15.66 10.59
C VAL A 138 1.53 -17.11 10.31
N GLY A 139 0.88 -18.07 10.98
CA GLY A 139 1.09 -19.51 10.75
C GLY A 139 0.65 -19.99 9.38
N GLN A 140 -0.41 -19.40 8.81
CA GLN A 140 -0.87 -19.72 7.45
C GLN A 140 0.16 -19.40 6.37
N VAL A 141 1.04 -18.44 6.63
CA VAL A 141 2.11 -18.03 5.71
C VAL A 141 3.49 -18.55 6.13
N GLY A 142 3.50 -19.57 7.01
CA GLY A 142 4.74 -20.23 7.45
C GLY A 142 5.63 -19.37 8.33
N ARG A 143 5.07 -18.35 9.00
CA ARG A 143 5.78 -17.49 9.93
C ARG A 143 5.41 -17.84 11.38
N ARG A 144 6.24 -17.39 12.32
CA ARG A 144 6.04 -17.58 13.76
C ARG A 144 6.20 -16.25 14.49
N ILE A 145 5.43 -16.06 15.55
CA ILE A 145 5.58 -14.95 16.48
C ILE A 145 5.47 -15.48 17.91
N ASP A 146 6.48 -15.23 18.72
CA ASP A 146 6.57 -15.64 20.13
C ASP A 146 7.52 -14.71 20.89
N GLU A 147 7.82 -15.03 22.17
CA GLU A 147 8.73 -14.22 22.98
C GLU A 147 10.17 -14.17 22.45
N SER A 148 10.60 -15.19 21.70
CA SER A 148 11.93 -15.24 21.07
C SER A 148 11.97 -14.45 19.74
N SER A 149 10.85 -14.38 19.05
CA SER A 149 10.65 -13.61 17.82
C SER A 149 9.39 -12.77 17.96
N PRO A 150 9.46 -11.65 18.73
CA PRO A 150 8.28 -10.92 19.16
C PRO A 150 7.70 -9.96 18.13
N MET A 151 8.24 -9.95 16.91
CA MET A 151 7.77 -9.13 15.79
C MET A 151 7.68 -9.99 14.53
N VAL A 152 6.71 -9.71 13.69
CA VAL A 152 6.55 -10.36 12.40
C VAL A 152 5.92 -9.43 11.38
N ASP A 153 6.47 -9.46 10.17
CA ASP A 153 5.81 -8.97 8.95
C ASP A 153 5.40 -10.19 8.12
N ALA A 154 4.15 -10.20 7.71
CA ALA A 154 3.58 -11.29 6.93
C ALA A 154 2.65 -10.75 5.84
N ARG A 155 2.36 -11.60 4.85
CA ARG A 155 1.40 -11.31 3.80
C ARG A 155 0.37 -12.42 3.75
N LEU A 156 -0.89 -12.05 3.88
CA LEU A 156 -2.00 -12.99 3.81
C LEU A 156 -2.23 -13.46 2.35
N PRO A 157 -2.95 -14.59 2.15
CA PRO A 157 -3.24 -15.11 0.82
C PRO A 157 -4.02 -14.14 -0.07
N ASP A 158 -4.82 -13.24 0.51
CA ASP A 158 -5.55 -12.19 -0.21
C ASP A 158 -4.66 -11.00 -0.64
N GLY A 159 -3.39 -11.01 -0.24
CA GLY A 159 -2.41 -9.97 -0.52
C GLY A 159 -2.28 -8.90 0.56
N SER A 160 -3.12 -8.91 1.58
CA SER A 160 -3.05 -7.96 2.71
C SER A 160 -1.75 -8.12 3.49
N ARG A 161 -1.15 -7.02 3.92
CA ARG A 161 0.06 -7.00 4.74
C ARG A 161 -0.31 -7.00 6.21
N VAL A 162 0.38 -7.80 6.99
CA VAL A 162 0.18 -7.93 8.43
C VAL A 162 1.49 -7.64 9.14
N ASN A 163 1.49 -6.67 10.04
CA ASN A 163 2.55 -6.47 11.02
C ASN A 163 2.01 -6.78 12.40
N ALA A 164 2.71 -7.59 13.17
CA ALA A 164 2.37 -7.85 14.56
C ALA A 164 3.59 -7.73 15.46
N ILE A 165 3.35 -7.22 16.68
CA ILE A 165 4.34 -7.15 17.76
C ILE A 165 3.69 -7.57 19.06
N VAL A 166 4.39 -8.40 19.83
CA VAL A 166 3.88 -8.97 21.08
C VAL A 166 4.79 -8.64 22.27
N PRO A 167 4.31 -8.75 23.51
CA PRO A 167 5.17 -8.68 24.68
C PRO A 167 6.36 -9.66 24.58
N PRO A 168 7.57 -9.28 25.11
CA PRO A 168 7.81 -8.16 26.02
C PRO A 168 8.08 -6.81 25.31
N LEU A 169 8.17 -6.75 24.00
CA LEU A 169 8.45 -5.48 23.29
C LEU A 169 7.26 -4.53 23.29
N SER A 170 6.05 -5.05 23.11
CA SER A 170 4.84 -4.27 23.31
C SER A 170 4.46 -4.23 24.79
N LEU A 171 4.32 -3.02 25.34
CA LEU A 171 4.00 -2.82 26.77
C LEU A 171 2.49 -2.78 27.05
N THR A 172 1.67 -2.69 26.01
CA THR A 172 0.21 -2.54 26.11
C THR A 172 -0.56 -3.77 25.64
N GLY A 173 0.10 -4.94 25.56
CA GLY A 173 -0.47 -6.16 24.97
C GLY A 173 0.00 -6.36 23.53
N ALA A 174 -0.55 -7.35 22.84
CA ALA A 174 -0.23 -7.59 21.45
C ALA A 174 -0.79 -6.46 20.56
N LEU A 175 -0.01 -6.04 19.57
CA LEU A 175 -0.42 -5.06 18.57
C LEU A 175 -0.46 -5.75 17.20
N LEU A 176 -1.47 -5.43 16.42
CA LEU A 176 -1.63 -5.97 15.07
C LEU A 176 -2.09 -4.87 14.13
N THR A 177 -1.37 -4.70 13.04
CA THR A 177 -1.77 -3.79 11.95
C THR A 177 -1.95 -4.59 10.68
N ILE A 178 -3.10 -4.43 10.03
CA ILE A 178 -3.40 -5.08 8.75
C ILE A 178 -3.69 -3.98 7.74
N ARG A 179 -2.86 -3.89 6.71
CA ARG A 179 -3.11 -3.05 5.55
C ARG A 179 -3.70 -3.91 4.45
N LYS A 180 -4.97 -3.68 4.16
CA LYS A 180 -5.69 -4.46 3.15
C LYS A 180 -5.13 -4.22 1.76
N PHE A 181 -5.16 -5.28 0.97
CA PHE A 181 -4.82 -5.17 -0.43
C PHE A 181 -5.95 -4.42 -1.16
N ALA A 182 -5.62 -3.23 -1.67
CA ALA A 182 -6.60 -2.40 -2.39
C ALA A 182 -7.09 -3.14 -3.63
N ARG A 183 -8.40 -3.39 -3.70
CA ARG A 183 -9.04 -3.98 -4.89
C ARG A 183 -9.48 -2.92 -5.89
N ASP A 184 -9.75 -1.70 -5.40
CA ASP A 184 -10.15 -0.59 -6.25
C ASP A 184 -8.94 -0.02 -6.95
N ARG A 185 -9.06 0.08 -8.26
CA ARG A 185 -8.01 0.58 -9.14
C ARG A 185 -8.43 1.95 -9.62
N PHE A 186 -7.58 2.90 -9.37
CA PHE A 186 -7.69 4.20 -9.99
C PHE A 186 -6.99 4.17 -11.34
N ASP A 187 -7.73 4.35 -12.39
CA ASP A 187 -7.18 4.60 -13.72
C ASP A 187 -6.86 6.09 -13.93
N PHE A 188 -6.39 6.44 -15.12
CA PHE A 188 -6.14 7.85 -15.42
C PHE A 188 -7.41 8.70 -15.39
N GLN A 189 -8.56 8.13 -15.78
CA GLN A 189 -9.82 8.85 -15.80
C GLN A 189 -10.31 9.15 -14.38
N ASP A 190 -10.23 8.17 -13.50
CA ASP A 190 -10.53 8.34 -12.08
C ASP A 190 -9.65 9.45 -11.46
N MET A 191 -8.34 9.43 -11.78
CA MET A 191 -7.40 10.44 -11.28
C MET A 191 -7.69 11.85 -11.78
N ILE A 192 -8.21 11.97 -13.01
CA ILE A 192 -8.64 13.25 -13.56
C ILE A 192 -9.92 13.71 -12.86
N GLU A 193 -10.90 12.85 -12.67
CA GLU A 193 -12.19 13.17 -12.05
C GLU A 193 -12.03 13.64 -10.60
N ILE A 194 -11.14 13.00 -9.82
CA ILE A 194 -10.82 13.45 -8.46
C ILE A 194 -9.82 14.60 -8.41
N GLY A 195 -9.32 15.04 -9.59
CA GLY A 195 -8.40 16.17 -9.72
C GLY A 195 -6.96 15.90 -9.28
N THR A 196 -6.54 14.65 -9.18
CA THR A 196 -5.13 14.27 -8.93
C THR A 196 -4.23 14.65 -10.10
N LEU A 197 -4.75 14.51 -11.34
CA LEU A 197 -4.11 14.85 -12.60
C LEU A 197 -5.02 15.74 -13.44
N SER A 198 -4.44 16.60 -14.28
CA SER A 198 -5.18 17.23 -15.38
C SER A 198 -5.20 16.32 -16.63
N GLN A 199 -6.18 16.54 -17.51
CA GLN A 199 -6.29 15.81 -18.77
C GLN A 199 -5.01 15.94 -19.61
N THR A 200 -4.47 17.16 -19.74
CA THR A 200 -3.26 17.43 -20.52
C THR A 200 -2.03 16.73 -19.96
N ALA A 201 -1.88 16.70 -18.62
CA ALA A 201 -0.81 15.99 -17.93
C ALA A 201 -0.92 14.47 -18.14
N ALA A 202 -2.14 13.91 -18.03
CA ALA A 202 -2.39 12.50 -18.29
C ALA A 202 -2.03 12.10 -19.73
N ASP A 203 -2.44 12.91 -20.70
CA ASP A 203 -2.13 12.67 -22.13
C ASP A 203 -0.63 12.75 -22.41
N PHE A 204 0.07 13.71 -21.81
CA PHE A 204 1.53 13.79 -21.89
C PHE A 204 2.22 12.53 -21.30
N LEU A 205 1.78 12.08 -20.13
CA LEU A 205 2.33 10.88 -19.50
C LEU A 205 2.04 9.60 -20.31
N ARG A 206 0.83 9.45 -20.87
CA ARG A 206 0.49 8.36 -21.80
C ARG A 206 1.44 8.30 -22.99
N LEU A 207 1.68 9.45 -23.63
CA LEU A 207 2.63 9.54 -24.73
C LEU A 207 4.06 9.25 -24.28
N GLY A 208 4.47 9.72 -23.09
CA GLY A 208 5.78 9.45 -22.49
C GLY A 208 6.02 7.96 -22.27
N ILE A 209 5.03 7.22 -21.79
CA ILE A 209 5.12 5.76 -21.64
C ILE A 209 5.29 5.07 -23.00
N ARG A 210 4.52 5.48 -23.99
CA ARG A 210 4.65 4.95 -25.36
C ARG A 210 6.01 5.30 -25.97
N ALA A 211 6.55 6.47 -25.65
CA ALA A 211 7.89 6.90 -26.04
C ALA A 211 9.02 6.20 -25.28
N LYS A 212 8.70 5.28 -24.36
CA LYS A 212 9.64 4.57 -23.48
C LYS A 212 10.49 5.53 -22.63
N LEU A 213 9.86 6.55 -22.05
CA LEU A 213 10.53 7.39 -21.08
C LEU A 213 10.72 6.63 -19.76
N ASN A 214 11.88 6.77 -19.14
CA ASN A 214 12.16 6.29 -17.80
C ASN A 214 11.58 7.28 -16.79
N ILE A 215 10.59 6.85 -16.02
CA ILE A 215 9.82 7.72 -15.12
C ILE A 215 10.03 7.30 -13.68
N LEU A 216 10.38 8.27 -12.84
CA LEU A 216 10.47 8.13 -11.40
C LEU A 216 9.30 8.89 -10.74
N ILE A 217 8.45 8.18 -9.99
CA ILE A 217 7.38 8.80 -9.21
C ILE A 217 7.91 9.09 -7.82
N SER A 218 7.80 10.34 -7.41
CA SER A 218 8.29 10.86 -6.13
C SER A 218 7.14 11.35 -5.27
N GLY A 219 7.22 11.13 -3.96
CA GLY A 219 6.22 11.61 -3.00
C GLY A 219 6.39 11.01 -1.62
N GLY A 220 5.73 11.58 -0.62
CA GLY A 220 5.71 11.11 0.77
C GLY A 220 4.97 9.79 0.96
N THR A 221 4.85 9.35 2.23
CA THR A 221 4.04 8.18 2.59
C THR A 221 2.55 8.48 2.36
N GLY A 222 1.81 7.52 1.79
CA GLY A 222 0.36 7.66 1.60
C GLY A 222 -0.07 8.68 0.54
N THR A 223 0.85 9.23 -0.26
CA THR A 223 0.53 10.20 -1.32
C THR A 223 -0.08 9.56 -2.58
N GLY A 224 -0.06 8.22 -2.71
CA GLY A 224 -0.61 7.52 -3.88
C GLY A 224 0.40 7.19 -4.97
N LYS A 225 1.70 7.10 -4.66
CA LYS A 225 2.76 6.72 -5.64
C LYS A 225 2.46 5.41 -6.35
N THR A 226 2.14 4.35 -5.61
CA THR A 226 1.82 3.04 -6.17
C THR A 226 0.54 3.07 -7.01
N THR A 227 -0.46 3.86 -6.58
CA THR A 227 -1.70 4.08 -7.32
C THR A 227 -1.43 4.78 -8.67
N LEU A 228 -0.60 5.84 -8.64
CA LEU A 228 -0.18 6.53 -9.87
C LEU A 228 0.66 5.62 -10.77
N LEU A 229 1.54 4.79 -10.21
CA LEU A 229 2.32 3.81 -10.96
C LEU A 229 1.43 2.77 -11.64
N ASN A 230 0.38 2.31 -10.97
CA ASN A 230 -0.63 1.41 -11.56
C ASN A 230 -1.37 2.10 -12.72
N ALA A 231 -1.87 3.33 -12.53
CA ALA A 231 -2.53 4.07 -13.59
C ALA A 231 -1.60 4.32 -14.81
N LEU A 232 -0.34 4.71 -14.57
CA LEU A 232 0.66 4.83 -15.62
C LEU A 232 0.86 3.51 -16.39
N SER A 233 0.84 2.38 -15.65
CA SER A 233 1.09 1.06 -16.24
C SER A 233 0.02 0.63 -17.24
N GLU A 234 -1.20 1.14 -17.17
CA GLU A 234 -2.27 0.84 -18.14
C GLU A 234 -1.90 1.27 -19.58
N SER A 235 -1.07 2.29 -19.70
CA SER A 235 -0.61 2.78 -20.99
C SER A 235 0.54 1.98 -21.58
N LEU A 236 1.02 0.94 -20.90
CA LEU A 236 2.07 0.05 -21.38
C LEU A 236 1.52 -0.85 -22.50
N PRO A 237 2.25 -1.02 -23.62
CA PRO A 237 1.82 -1.91 -24.70
C PRO A 237 1.71 -3.37 -24.27
N ASP A 238 0.65 -4.07 -24.72
CA ASP A 238 0.47 -5.52 -24.51
C ASP A 238 1.58 -6.38 -25.10
N SER A 239 2.34 -5.84 -26.06
CA SER A 239 3.47 -6.51 -26.70
C SER A 239 4.72 -6.54 -25.82
N ASP A 240 4.81 -5.65 -24.83
CA ASP A 240 6.00 -5.53 -24.00
C ASP A 240 6.04 -6.66 -22.97
N ARG A 241 7.22 -7.26 -22.78
CA ARG A 241 7.50 -8.17 -21.68
C ARG A 241 7.92 -7.36 -20.47
N ILE A 242 7.07 -7.35 -19.45
CA ILE A 242 7.22 -6.51 -18.26
C ILE A 242 7.62 -7.38 -17.08
N VAL A 243 8.66 -6.98 -16.36
CA VAL A 243 9.03 -7.58 -15.08
C VAL A 243 8.73 -6.57 -13.98
N THR A 244 7.87 -6.93 -13.02
CA THR A 244 7.66 -6.13 -11.81
C THR A 244 8.47 -6.70 -10.66
N ILE A 245 9.08 -5.84 -9.85
CA ILE A 245 9.91 -6.20 -8.70
C ILE A 245 9.47 -5.34 -7.53
N GLU A 246 9.03 -5.99 -6.47
CA GLU A 246 8.44 -5.33 -5.32
C GLU A 246 8.90 -6.00 -4.01
N ASP A 247 8.89 -5.23 -2.94
CA ASP A 247 9.10 -5.75 -1.59
C ASP A 247 7.91 -6.62 -1.16
N ALA A 248 6.72 -6.12 -1.40
CA ALA A 248 5.48 -6.90 -1.42
C ALA A 248 4.66 -6.48 -2.63
N ALA A 249 4.15 -7.45 -3.39
CA ALA A 249 3.52 -7.19 -4.67
C ALA A 249 2.17 -6.46 -4.52
N GLU A 250 2.16 -5.16 -4.78
CA GLU A 250 0.98 -4.28 -4.82
C GLU A 250 0.57 -3.92 -6.25
N LEU A 251 1.50 -4.01 -7.20
CA LEU A 251 1.23 -3.65 -8.58
C LEU A 251 0.28 -4.63 -9.26
N GLN A 252 -0.67 -4.09 -10.02
CA GLN A 252 -1.73 -4.83 -10.68
C GLN A 252 -1.78 -4.49 -12.17
N LEU A 253 -0.80 -4.96 -12.93
CA LEU A 253 -0.71 -4.78 -14.37
C LEU A 253 -1.62 -5.75 -15.12
N HIS A 254 -2.22 -5.29 -16.22
CA HIS A 254 -3.18 -6.05 -17.04
C HIS A 254 -2.60 -6.63 -18.31
N GLN A 255 -1.39 -6.24 -18.69
CA GLN A 255 -0.75 -6.71 -19.90
C GLN A 255 -0.59 -8.22 -19.88
N ARG A 256 -0.65 -8.85 -21.06
CA ARG A 256 -0.61 -10.32 -21.20
C ARG A 256 0.71 -10.93 -20.74
N HIS A 257 1.79 -10.17 -20.74
CA HIS A 257 3.13 -10.69 -20.49
C HIS A 257 3.80 -9.99 -19.31
N VAL A 258 3.21 -10.14 -18.11
CA VAL A 258 3.74 -9.61 -16.85
C VAL A 258 4.34 -10.73 -16.02
N LEU A 259 5.57 -10.54 -15.57
CA LEU A 259 6.29 -11.42 -14.66
C LEU A 259 6.47 -10.70 -13.33
N ARG A 260 5.80 -11.19 -12.30
CA ARG A 260 5.81 -10.57 -10.97
C ARG A 260 6.86 -11.24 -10.10
N LEU A 261 7.78 -10.46 -9.57
CA LEU A 261 8.81 -10.89 -8.64
C LEU A 261 8.62 -10.15 -7.31
N GLU A 262 8.72 -10.88 -6.22
CA GLU A 262 8.59 -10.36 -4.86
C GLU A 262 9.85 -10.71 -4.06
N ALA A 263 10.39 -9.74 -3.33
CA ALA A 263 11.50 -9.93 -2.43
C ALA A 263 11.10 -10.90 -1.30
N ARG A 264 12.07 -11.58 -0.77
CA ARG A 264 11.86 -12.49 0.35
C ARG A 264 12.78 -12.10 1.50
N PRO A 265 12.24 -11.69 2.65
CA PRO A 265 13.05 -11.47 3.84
C PRO A 265 13.65 -12.80 4.34
N PRO A 266 14.74 -12.74 5.13
CA PRO A 266 15.36 -13.95 5.67
C PRO A 266 14.35 -14.74 6.51
N ASN A 267 14.59 -16.05 6.62
CA ASN A 267 13.82 -16.94 7.49
C ASN A 267 14.23 -16.74 8.97
N ILE A 268 13.70 -17.58 9.86
CA ILE A 268 13.96 -17.54 11.31
C ILE A 268 15.45 -17.81 11.64
N GLU A 269 16.16 -18.48 10.74
CA GLU A 269 17.58 -18.85 10.85
C GLU A 269 18.48 -17.77 10.20
N ASP A 270 17.91 -16.64 9.80
CA ASP A 270 18.58 -15.54 9.10
C ASP A 270 19.12 -15.93 7.71
N GLU A 271 18.52 -16.94 7.09
CA GLU A 271 18.90 -17.50 5.80
C GLU A 271 17.82 -17.29 4.72
N GLY A 272 18.24 -17.42 3.46
CA GLY A 272 17.33 -17.46 2.32
C GLY A 272 16.74 -16.10 1.92
N GLU A 273 17.34 -14.99 2.35
CA GLU A 273 16.98 -13.66 1.89
C GLU A 273 17.14 -13.53 0.37
N VAL A 274 16.18 -12.89 -0.29
CA VAL A 274 16.26 -12.47 -1.69
C VAL A 274 15.86 -11.02 -1.76
N THR A 275 16.83 -10.14 -2.00
CA THR A 275 16.62 -8.71 -2.00
C THR A 275 16.04 -8.21 -3.32
N ILE A 276 15.43 -7.00 -3.32
CA ILE A 276 15.03 -6.30 -4.55
C ILE A 276 16.21 -6.22 -5.52
N ARG A 277 17.41 -5.94 -5.01
CA ARG A 277 18.65 -5.86 -5.80
C ARG A 277 18.94 -7.16 -6.55
N ASP A 278 18.82 -8.30 -5.88
CA ASP A 278 19.07 -9.61 -6.50
C ASP A 278 18.06 -9.86 -7.62
N LEU A 279 16.80 -9.49 -7.39
CA LEU A 279 15.73 -9.61 -8.38
C LEU A 279 15.95 -8.70 -9.59
N VAL A 280 16.39 -7.44 -9.38
CA VAL A 280 16.73 -6.52 -10.49
C VAL A 280 17.86 -7.11 -11.32
N ARG A 281 18.93 -7.61 -10.70
CA ARG A 281 20.04 -8.24 -11.42
C ARG A 281 19.64 -9.49 -12.19
N ASN A 282 18.76 -10.30 -11.61
CA ASN A 282 18.24 -11.49 -12.25
C ASN A 282 17.33 -11.13 -13.44
N SER A 283 16.48 -10.10 -13.28
CA SER A 283 15.53 -9.68 -14.30
C SER A 283 16.20 -9.29 -15.62
N LEU A 284 17.41 -8.71 -15.56
CA LEU A 284 18.22 -8.37 -16.77
C LEU A 284 18.54 -9.59 -17.66
N ARG A 285 18.49 -10.82 -17.11
CA ARG A 285 18.67 -12.07 -17.84
C ARG A 285 17.36 -12.71 -18.31
N MET A 286 16.22 -12.10 -17.92
CA MET A 286 14.89 -12.62 -18.26
C MET A 286 14.35 -12.04 -19.58
N ARG A 287 15.15 -11.24 -20.31
CA ARG A 287 14.79 -10.54 -21.54
C ARG A 287 13.56 -9.63 -21.37
N PRO A 288 13.52 -8.76 -20.39
CA PRO A 288 12.44 -7.82 -20.25
C PRO A 288 12.52 -6.71 -21.31
N ASP A 289 11.38 -6.20 -21.75
CA ASP A 289 11.30 -4.94 -22.47
C ASP A 289 11.24 -3.76 -21.51
N ARG A 290 10.65 -4.00 -20.31
CA ARG A 290 10.55 -3.02 -19.22
C ARG A 290 10.72 -3.67 -17.87
N ILE A 291 11.34 -2.94 -16.96
CA ILE A 291 11.46 -3.32 -15.56
C ILE A 291 10.75 -2.27 -14.70
N ILE A 292 9.81 -2.70 -13.88
CA ILE A 292 9.08 -1.83 -12.98
C ILE A 292 9.48 -2.20 -11.55
N VAL A 293 10.13 -1.27 -10.85
CA VAL A 293 10.50 -1.45 -9.45
C VAL A 293 9.48 -0.69 -8.61
N GLY A 294 8.71 -1.40 -7.79
CA GLY A 294 7.63 -0.82 -6.99
C GLY A 294 8.10 0.36 -6.16
N GLU A 295 9.21 0.21 -5.45
CA GLU A 295 9.86 1.31 -4.71
C GLU A 295 11.37 1.06 -4.59
N VAL A 296 12.14 2.13 -4.78
CA VAL A 296 13.60 2.12 -4.56
C VAL A 296 13.90 2.73 -3.19
N ARG A 297 14.57 1.96 -2.34
CA ARG A 297 14.89 2.33 -0.95
C ARG A 297 16.36 2.21 -0.61
N GLY A 298 17.16 1.50 -1.42
CA GLY A 298 18.53 1.16 -1.09
C GLY A 298 19.43 0.90 -2.29
N ALA A 299 20.29 -0.10 -2.16
CA ALA A 299 21.38 -0.40 -3.09
C ALA A 299 20.92 -0.79 -4.51
N GLU A 300 19.67 -1.24 -4.68
CA GLU A 300 19.04 -1.53 -5.97
C GLU A 300 18.94 -0.31 -6.87
N ALA A 301 19.04 0.90 -6.34
CA ALA A 301 19.03 2.14 -7.11
C ALA A 301 20.05 2.15 -8.24
N LEU A 302 21.27 1.68 -7.98
CA LEU A 302 22.32 1.62 -9.00
C LEU A 302 22.00 0.61 -10.11
N ASP A 303 21.53 -0.60 -9.71
CA ASP A 303 21.23 -1.66 -10.67
C ASP A 303 20.01 -1.27 -11.55
N MET A 304 19.02 -0.56 -10.96
CA MET A 304 17.89 0.03 -11.69
C MET A 304 18.36 1.09 -12.71
N LEU A 305 19.22 2.04 -12.31
CA LEU A 305 19.76 3.04 -13.22
C LEU A 305 20.57 2.40 -14.36
N GLN A 306 21.31 1.32 -14.06
CA GLN A 306 22.01 0.56 -15.10
C GLN A 306 21.04 -0.08 -16.08
N ALA A 307 19.94 -0.68 -15.60
CA ALA A 307 18.90 -1.24 -16.43
C ALA A 307 18.31 -0.19 -17.39
N MET A 308 17.96 0.98 -16.86
CA MET A 308 17.42 2.11 -17.63
C MET A 308 18.39 2.60 -18.70
N ASN A 309 19.71 2.52 -18.47
CA ASN A 309 20.75 2.95 -19.41
C ASN A 309 21.16 1.88 -20.43
N THR A 310 20.82 0.60 -20.20
CA THR A 310 21.37 -0.53 -20.98
C THR A 310 20.33 -1.33 -21.74
N GLY A 311 19.34 -0.65 -22.35
CA GLY A 311 18.39 -1.28 -23.27
C GLY A 311 17.04 -1.66 -22.67
N HIS A 312 16.75 -1.27 -21.43
CA HIS A 312 15.46 -1.45 -20.79
C HIS A 312 14.75 -0.10 -20.60
N GLU A 313 14.77 0.71 -21.67
CA GLU A 313 14.12 2.02 -21.69
C GLU A 313 12.61 1.90 -21.45
N GLY A 314 12.03 2.89 -20.76
CA GLY A 314 10.63 2.90 -20.37
C GLY A 314 10.36 2.17 -19.07
N SER A 315 11.38 1.96 -18.24
CA SER A 315 11.28 1.46 -16.89
C SER A 315 10.67 2.50 -15.96
N LEU A 316 9.86 2.03 -15.00
CA LEU A 316 9.15 2.87 -14.06
C LEU A 316 9.57 2.50 -12.63
N SER A 317 9.60 3.49 -11.74
CA SER A 317 9.82 3.21 -10.32
C SER A 317 9.25 4.31 -9.44
N THR A 318 9.18 4.04 -8.13
CA THR A 318 8.83 5.06 -7.14
C THR A 318 9.96 5.30 -6.15
N VAL A 319 9.99 6.48 -5.57
CA VAL A 319 10.91 6.85 -4.50
C VAL A 319 10.21 7.73 -3.46
N HIS A 320 10.58 7.59 -2.22
CA HIS A 320 10.16 8.49 -1.14
C HIS A 320 10.97 9.78 -1.20
N ALA A 321 10.37 10.91 -1.57
CA ALA A 321 11.00 12.22 -1.48
C ALA A 321 9.94 13.33 -1.45
N ASN A 322 10.34 14.54 -1.00
CA ASN A 322 9.43 15.67 -0.84
C ASN A 322 9.46 16.65 -2.03
N SER A 323 10.41 16.45 -2.95
CA SER A 323 10.53 17.25 -4.17
C SER A 323 11.28 16.47 -5.25
N PRO A 324 11.19 16.86 -6.54
CA PRO A 324 12.00 16.27 -7.61
C PRO A 324 13.51 16.36 -7.35
N ARG A 325 13.97 17.45 -6.74
CA ARG A 325 15.38 17.62 -6.38
C ARG A 325 15.82 16.70 -5.26
N ASP A 326 14.96 16.55 -4.22
CA ASP A 326 15.22 15.62 -3.13
C ASP A 326 15.21 14.17 -3.61
N ALA A 327 14.37 13.83 -4.59
CA ALA A 327 14.36 12.52 -5.23
C ALA A 327 15.74 12.18 -5.83
N LEU A 328 16.34 13.11 -6.58
CA LEU A 328 17.69 12.93 -7.12
C LEU A 328 18.74 12.77 -6.03
N SER A 329 18.71 13.63 -4.99
CA SER A 329 19.65 13.56 -3.86
C SER A 329 19.52 12.23 -3.12
N ARG A 330 18.29 11.72 -2.99
CA ARG A 330 18.04 10.43 -2.34
C ARG A 330 18.57 9.27 -3.17
N ILE A 331 18.38 9.29 -4.49
CA ILE A 331 18.96 8.30 -5.40
C ILE A 331 20.50 8.34 -5.31
N GLU A 332 21.13 9.52 -5.33
CA GLU A 332 22.58 9.67 -5.14
C GLU A 332 23.05 9.01 -3.83
N THR A 333 22.34 9.27 -2.73
CA THR A 333 22.63 8.70 -1.41
C THR A 333 22.52 7.17 -1.42
N MET A 334 21.47 6.62 -2.01
CA MET A 334 21.25 5.17 -2.11
C MET A 334 22.38 4.49 -2.92
N VAL A 335 22.82 5.11 -4.02
CA VAL A 335 23.94 4.61 -4.82
C VAL A 335 25.25 4.63 -4.03
N LEU A 336 25.51 5.69 -3.25
CA LEU A 336 26.68 5.77 -2.38
C LEU A 336 26.64 4.68 -1.30
N MET A 337 25.48 4.44 -0.70
CA MET A 337 25.29 3.40 0.33
C MET A 337 25.40 1.97 -0.23
N ALA A 338 25.31 1.79 -1.55
CA ALA A 338 25.50 0.49 -2.19
C ALA A 338 26.93 -0.05 -2.12
N GLY A 339 27.87 0.73 -1.55
CA GLY A 339 29.24 0.29 -1.26
C GLY A 339 30.18 0.34 -2.45
N PHE A 340 29.82 1.04 -3.52
CA PHE A 340 30.71 1.28 -4.66
C PHE A 340 31.51 2.57 -4.47
N ASP A 341 32.81 2.51 -4.71
CA ASP A 341 33.69 3.68 -4.72
C ASP A 341 33.51 4.46 -6.02
N LEU A 342 32.36 5.12 -6.16
CA LEU A 342 32.03 5.94 -7.32
C LEU A 342 32.09 7.42 -6.94
N PRO A 343 32.80 8.27 -7.73
CA PRO A 343 32.72 9.71 -7.53
C PRO A 343 31.28 10.22 -7.69
N VAL A 344 30.86 11.15 -6.83
CA VAL A 344 29.50 11.74 -6.88
C VAL A 344 29.16 12.27 -8.28
N LYS A 345 30.14 12.86 -8.97
CA LYS A 345 29.98 13.33 -10.34
C LYS A 345 29.59 12.20 -11.30
N ALA A 346 30.21 11.02 -11.18
CA ALA A 346 29.86 9.85 -11.99
C ALA A 346 28.44 9.36 -11.69
N ILE A 347 28.05 9.35 -10.42
CA ILE A 347 26.68 8.98 -10.00
C ILE A 347 25.67 9.93 -10.64
N ARG A 348 25.88 11.24 -10.54
CA ARG A 348 25.02 12.25 -11.17
C ARG A 348 24.91 12.08 -12.68
N GLN A 349 26.02 11.74 -13.33
CA GLN A 349 26.06 11.47 -14.75
C GLN A 349 25.22 10.24 -15.10
N TYR A 350 25.29 9.18 -14.29
CA TYR A 350 24.44 7.99 -14.43
C TYR A 350 22.96 8.33 -14.27
N VAL A 351 22.61 9.07 -13.23
CA VAL A 351 21.22 9.48 -12.94
C VAL A 351 20.64 10.31 -14.08
N SER A 352 21.39 11.34 -14.54
CA SER A 352 20.93 12.25 -15.60
C SER A 352 20.85 11.60 -16.99
N SER A 353 21.54 10.46 -17.19
CA SER A 353 21.43 9.68 -18.43
C SER A 353 20.31 8.64 -18.37
N ALA A 354 19.98 8.15 -17.18
CA ALA A 354 18.99 7.09 -16.96
C ALA A 354 17.57 7.63 -16.86
N LEU A 355 17.36 8.69 -16.08
CA LEU A 355 16.02 9.23 -15.82
C LEU A 355 15.64 10.28 -16.86
N ASP A 356 14.38 10.24 -17.29
CA ASP A 356 13.79 11.22 -18.21
C ASP A 356 12.83 12.16 -17.50
N LEU A 357 11.96 11.61 -16.65
CA LEU A 357 10.94 12.36 -15.93
C LEU A 357 10.91 12.00 -14.45
N ILE A 358 10.62 13.00 -13.64
CA ILE A 358 10.18 12.82 -12.24
C ILE A 358 8.77 13.38 -12.13
N VAL A 359 7.84 12.55 -11.62
CA VAL A 359 6.46 12.95 -11.36
C VAL A 359 6.31 13.05 -9.84
N GLN A 360 6.13 14.27 -9.34
CA GLN A 360 5.94 14.54 -7.92
C GLN A 360 4.46 14.48 -7.56
N ILE A 361 4.11 13.67 -6.55
CA ILE A 361 2.76 13.56 -6.02
C ILE A 361 2.75 13.85 -4.52
N GLU A 362 1.82 14.68 -4.08
CA GLU A 362 1.73 15.13 -2.69
C GLU A 362 0.32 14.97 -2.15
N ARG A 363 0.21 14.88 -0.84
CA ARG A 363 -1.04 15.03 -0.12
C ARG A 363 -1.11 16.49 0.33
N VAL A 364 -2.06 17.24 -0.23
CA VAL A 364 -2.23 18.64 0.09
C VAL A 364 -3.06 18.84 1.38
N GLU A 365 -3.23 20.08 1.80
CA GLU A 365 -3.78 20.42 3.12
C GLU A 365 -5.20 19.90 3.35
N ASP A 366 -6.03 19.80 2.32
CA ASP A 366 -7.38 19.25 2.38
C ASP A 366 -7.41 17.70 2.41
N GLY A 367 -6.24 17.07 2.41
CA GLY A 367 -6.10 15.62 2.37
C GLY A 367 -6.18 15.00 0.98
N SER A 368 -6.51 15.77 -0.06
CA SER A 368 -6.53 15.29 -1.43
C SER A 368 -5.11 15.01 -1.94
N ARG A 369 -4.99 14.11 -2.90
CA ARG A 369 -3.72 13.73 -3.51
C ARG A 369 -3.60 14.44 -4.85
N ARG A 370 -2.49 15.16 -5.08
CA ARG A 370 -2.26 15.96 -6.28
C ARG A 370 -0.89 15.68 -6.85
N VAL A 371 -0.79 15.53 -8.16
CA VAL A 371 0.49 15.65 -8.86
C VAL A 371 0.83 17.15 -8.86
N THR A 372 1.94 17.49 -8.19
CA THR A 372 2.35 18.89 -8.01
C THR A 372 3.36 19.35 -9.06
N ALA A 373 4.12 18.41 -9.63
CA ALA A 373 5.06 18.71 -10.73
C ALA A 373 5.31 17.49 -11.62
N ILE A 374 5.50 17.75 -12.91
CA ILE A 374 6.12 16.81 -13.86
C ILE A 374 7.38 17.47 -14.36
N THR A 375 8.52 16.92 -13.97
CA THR A 375 9.85 17.54 -14.15
C THR A 375 10.71 16.71 -15.10
N GLU A 376 11.22 17.33 -16.12
CA GLU A 376 12.23 16.75 -17.01
C GLU A 376 13.60 16.74 -16.33
N VAL A 377 14.27 15.61 -16.36
CA VAL A 377 15.65 15.46 -15.92
C VAL A 377 16.55 15.73 -17.11
N GLN A 378 17.26 16.86 -17.10
CA GLN A 378 18.15 17.28 -18.16
C GLN A 378 19.59 16.84 -17.87
N ARG A 379 20.47 17.09 -18.83
CA ARG A 379 21.89 16.81 -18.68
C ARG A 379 22.50 17.68 -17.58
N MET A 380 23.63 17.22 -17.10
CA MET A 380 24.39 17.99 -16.12
C MET A 380 24.94 19.29 -16.72
N GLU A 381 24.83 20.36 -15.93
CA GLU A 381 25.58 21.59 -16.11
C GLU A 381 26.64 21.66 -15.00
N SER A 382 27.92 21.55 -15.42
CA SER A 382 29.06 21.39 -14.49
C SER A 382 28.88 20.13 -13.60
N ASP A 383 28.56 20.28 -12.34
CA ASP A 383 28.38 19.20 -11.36
C ASP A 383 26.93 19.07 -10.85
N VAL A 384 25.98 19.77 -11.49
CA VAL A 384 24.56 19.79 -11.06
C VAL A 384 23.68 19.24 -12.16
N ILE A 385 22.73 18.35 -11.79
CA ILE A 385 21.69 17.88 -12.71
C ILE A 385 20.66 19.00 -12.85
N THR A 386 20.40 19.42 -14.09
CA THR A 386 19.39 20.44 -14.38
C THR A 386 18.02 19.80 -14.44
N LEU A 387 17.05 20.46 -13.81
CA LEU A 387 15.65 20.06 -13.76
C LEU A 387 14.79 21.16 -14.40
N GLN A 388 13.81 20.75 -15.21
CA GLN A 388 12.87 21.64 -15.85
C GLN A 388 11.44 21.17 -15.59
N ASN A 389 10.64 21.96 -14.86
CA ASN A 389 9.24 21.66 -14.69
C ASN A 389 8.49 21.86 -16.02
N LEU A 390 7.88 20.80 -16.51
CA LEU A 390 7.03 20.82 -17.71
C LEU A 390 5.59 21.11 -17.35
N TYR A 391 5.15 20.57 -16.19
CA TYR A 391 3.86 20.84 -15.59
C TYR A 391 4.07 21.22 -14.14
N GLU A 392 3.22 22.14 -13.64
CA GLU A 392 3.27 22.58 -12.26
C GLU A 392 1.85 22.83 -11.74
N PHE A 393 1.57 22.41 -10.53
CA PHE A 393 0.33 22.67 -9.86
C PHE A 393 0.33 24.12 -9.36
N LYS A 394 -0.62 24.91 -9.84
CA LYS A 394 -0.84 26.29 -9.40
C LYS A 394 -2.04 26.32 -8.46
N LEU A 395 -1.78 26.68 -7.20
CA LEU A 395 -2.83 26.91 -6.21
C LEU A 395 -3.56 28.22 -6.54
N ASP A 396 -4.87 28.15 -6.73
CA ASP A 396 -5.69 29.35 -6.94
C ASP A 396 -6.17 29.92 -5.61
N ARG A 397 -6.80 29.10 -4.77
CA ARG A 397 -7.32 29.47 -3.46
C ARG A 397 -7.55 28.26 -2.57
N ILE A 398 -7.68 28.53 -1.27
CA ILE A 398 -8.22 27.57 -0.29
C ILE A 398 -9.60 28.07 0.10
N GLU A 399 -10.61 27.22 -0.03
CA GLU A 399 -11.99 27.57 0.33
C GLU A 399 -12.17 27.59 1.85
N PRO A 400 -13.24 28.24 2.38
CA PRO A 400 -13.45 28.33 3.83
C PRO A 400 -13.64 26.99 4.54
N ASP A 401 -14.03 25.95 3.81
CA ASP A 401 -14.11 24.55 4.28
C ASP A 401 -12.76 23.82 4.27
N GLY A 402 -11.69 24.50 3.83
CA GLY A 402 -10.34 23.97 3.73
C GLY A 402 -10.02 23.35 2.37
N LYS A 403 -10.96 23.26 1.45
CA LYS A 403 -10.75 22.63 0.14
C LYS A 403 -9.75 23.40 -0.70
N VAL A 404 -8.76 22.67 -1.25
CA VAL A 404 -7.71 23.23 -2.10
C VAL A 404 -8.18 23.27 -3.55
N ILE A 405 -8.28 24.47 -4.11
CA ILE A 405 -8.62 24.69 -5.52
C ILE A 405 -7.37 25.14 -6.26
N GLY A 406 -7.06 24.46 -7.34
CA GLY A 406 -5.91 24.72 -8.20
C GLY A 406 -5.88 23.76 -9.38
N ASP A 407 -5.00 24.01 -10.32
CA ASP A 407 -4.86 23.20 -11.53
C ASP A 407 -3.40 22.83 -11.83
N LEU A 408 -3.21 21.62 -12.39
CA LEU A 408 -1.94 21.13 -12.90
C LEU A 408 -1.83 21.49 -14.38
N GLY A 409 -1.17 22.57 -14.69
CA GLY A 409 -1.01 23.07 -16.06
C GLY A 409 0.42 22.98 -16.61
N PRO A 410 0.57 23.02 -17.94
CA PRO A 410 1.87 23.14 -18.58
C PRO A 410 2.51 24.49 -18.26
N THR A 411 3.85 24.50 -18.14
CA THR A 411 4.64 25.73 -17.82
C THR A 411 5.00 26.57 -19.05
N GLY A 412 4.61 26.16 -20.24
CA GLY A 412 4.99 26.82 -21.48
C GLY A 412 6.39 26.40 -22.00
N LEU A 413 7.12 25.63 -21.23
CA LEU A 413 8.47 25.17 -21.59
C LEU A 413 8.41 23.94 -22.50
N ARG A 414 9.16 23.99 -23.61
CA ARG A 414 9.22 22.87 -24.55
C ARG A 414 10.27 21.84 -24.09
N PRO A 415 9.88 20.56 -23.90
CA PRO A 415 10.81 19.55 -23.42
C PRO A 415 11.88 19.19 -24.44
N THR A 416 13.10 18.91 -23.98
CA THR A 416 14.16 18.35 -24.82
C THR A 416 13.90 16.89 -25.18
N LEU A 417 13.05 16.20 -24.41
CA LEU A 417 12.58 14.83 -24.60
C LEU A 417 11.84 14.61 -25.93
N LEU A 418 11.33 15.64 -26.58
CA LEU A 418 10.58 15.52 -27.85
C LEU A 418 11.33 14.71 -28.90
N LYS A 419 12.67 14.75 -28.91
CA LYS A 419 13.50 13.91 -29.80
C LYS A 419 13.28 12.40 -29.57
N LYS A 420 12.92 11.96 -28.34
CA LYS A 420 12.59 10.56 -28.05
C LYS A 420 11.23 10.17 -28.66
N PHE A 421 10.26 11.08 -28.64
CA PHE A 421 8.96 10.90 -29.28
C PHE A 421 9.09 10.81 -30.79
N GLU A 422 9.81 11.76 -31.41
CA GLU A 422 10.06 11.79 -32.84
C GLU A 422 10.73 10.51 -33.36
N ARG A 423 11.75 10.01 -32.65
CA ARG A 423 12.45 8.75 -33.01
C ARG A 423 11.52 7.52 -32.99
N ARG A 424 10.39 7.59 -32.29
CA ARG A 424 9.39 6.51 -32.19
C ARG A 424 8.15 6.79 -33.06
N GLY A 425 8.17 7.86 -33.86
CA GLY A 425 7.04 8.25 -34.71
C GLY A 425 5.81 8.69 -33.91
N ILE A 426 5.99 9.19 -32.67
CA ILE A 426 4.92 9.68 -31.85
C ILE A 426 4.79 11.19 -32.06
N GLU A 427 3.64 11.59 -32.56
CA GLU A 427 3.29 13.01 -32.68
C GLU A 427 2.91 13.56 -31.31
N THR A 428 3.41 14.73 -30.99
CA THR A 428 3.11 15.44 -29.74
C THR A 428 2.37 16.73 -30.06
N PRO A 429 1.07 16.83 -29.71
CA PRO A 429 0.29 18.05 -29.89
C PRO A 429 0.96 19.24 -29.17
N GLN A 430 0.93 20.42 -29.79
CA GLN A 430 1.56 21.62 -29.20
C GLN A 430 0.82 22.09 -27.97
N GLU A 431 -0.50 21.83 -27.89
CA GLU A 431 -1.40 22.18 -26.80
C GLU A 431 -0.92 21.58 -25.48
N LEU A 432 -0.23 20.46 -25.49
CA LEU A 432 0.33 19.82 -24.29
C LEU A 432 1.38 20.68 -23.57
N PHE A 433 1.97 21.67 -24.26
CA PHE A 433 3.05 22.50 -23.71
C PHE A 433 2.70 23.98 -23.67
N MET A 434 1.50 24.36 -24.10
CA MET A 434 1.07 25.75 -24.08
C MET A 434 0.45 26.10 -22.72
N GLU A 435 0.91 27.19 -22.10
CA GLU A 435 0.19 27.73 -20.96
C GLU A 435 -1.25 28.07 -21.37
N PRO A 436 -2.26 27.70 -20.54
CA PRO A 436 -3.64 28.09 -20.79
C PRO A 436 -3.72 29.63 -20.87
N ARG A 437 -4.38 30.16 -21.91
CA ARG A 437 -4.57 31.59 -22.03
C ARG A 437 -5.52 32.07 -20.94
N PHE A 438 -5.22 33.22 -20.35
CA PHE A 438 -6.13 33.92 -19.45
C PHE A 438 -7.50 34.09 -20.14
N GLY A 439 -8.48 33.27 -19.75
CA GLY A 439 -9.83 33.27 -20.35
C GLY A 439 -10.42 31.87 -20.59
N ASP A 440 -9.63 30.82 -20.69
CA ASP A 440 -10.13 29.46 -20.98
C ASP A 440 -10.73 28.76 -19.73
N PHE A 441 -10.52 29.31 -18.54
CA PHE A 441 -11.01 28.76 -17.26
C PHE A 441 -12.51 28.96 -17.01
N GLN A 442 -13.23 29.71 -17.85
CA GLN A 442 -14.67 29.96 -17.65
C GLN A 442 -15.61 28.95 -18.31
N GLN A 443 -15.10 27.98 -19.09
CA GLN A 443 -15.95 27.06 -19.85
C GLN A 443 -15.97 25.60 -19.35
N GLN A 444 -15.28 25.27 -18.25
CA GLN A 444 -15.30 23.91 -17.67
C GLN A 444 -15.90 23.87 -16.27
N GLN A 445 -17.09 24.43 -16.08
CA GLN A 445 -17.94 24.01 -14.98
C GLN A 445 -18.82 22.85 -15.45
N PRO A 446 -18.69 21.63 -14.92
CA PRO A 446 -19.73 20.62 -15.10
C PRO A 446 -20.95 21.04 -14.28
N ASP A 447 -22.02 21.38 -14.97
CA ASP A 447 -23.39 21.47 -14.43
C ASP A 447 -23.77 20.06 -13.96
N GLN A 448 -23.64 19.79 -12.66
CA GLN A 448 -24.37 18.73 -12.00
C GLN A 448 -24.31 18.89 -10.48
N GLU A 449 -25.33 19.55 -9.95
CA GLU A 449 -25.84 19.26 -8.61
C GLU A 449 -26.28 17.77 -8.57
N ARG A 450 -25.41 16.90 -8.08
CA ARG A 450 -25.84 15.59 -7.59
C ARG A 450 -25.97 15.67 -6.08
N THR A 451 -27.20 15.77 -5.65
CA THR A 451 -27.69 15.63 -4.29
C THR A 451 -27.15 14.32 -3.69
N PHE A 452 -26.18 14.43 -2.81
CA PHE A 452 -25.82 13.31 -1.93
C PHE A 452 -26.91 13.19 -0.87
N VAL A 453 -27.73 12.17 -1.01
CA VAL A 453 -28.65 11.73 0.04
C VAL A 453 -27.80 11.13 1.15
N ASN A 454 -27.78 11.82 2.28
CA ASN A 454 -27.30 11.28 3.55
C ASN A 454 -28.09 10.01 3.87
N GLN A 455 -27.47 8.85 3.70
CA GLN A 455 -27.93 7.65 4.38
C GLN A 455 -27.30 7.62 5.76
N GLU A 456 -28.10 7.96 6.74
CA GLU A 456 -27.80 7.72 8.14
C GLU A 456 -27.50 6.22 8.33
N ALA A 457 -26.33 5.96 8.88
CA ALA A 457 -25.86 4.63 9.20
C ALA A 457 -26.76 4.03 10.30
N ASN A 458 -27.53 3.03 9.94
CA ASN A 458 -28.09 2.10 10.91
C ASN A 458 -27.07 1.00 11.21
N TRP A 459 -26.68 0.93 12.46
CA TRP A 459 -25.81 -0.08 13.08
C TRP A 459 -26.53 -1.39 13.32
#